data_d97d5bd9292ca5861c7f99228044e535
#
_entry.id   d97d5bd9292ca5861c7f99228044e535
#
_cell.length_a   1.000
_cell.length_b   1.000
_cell.length_c   1.000
_cell.angle_alpha   90.00
_cell.angle_beta   90.00
_cell.angle_gamma   90.00
#
_symmetry.space_group_name_H-M   'P 1'
#
loop_
_entity.id
_entity.type
_entity.pdbx_description
1 polymer ?
#
loop_
_entity_poly.entity_id
_entity_poly.type
_entity_poly.pdbx_seq_one_letter_code
_entity_poly.pdbx_strand_id
1 'polypeptide(L)'
;MIASLRHLSLLACALLATPLSFATDTPVPREMWHGAVELQYAELSAASERLEASAARFCQSPDEALRQRLENDWLSAYQAWQAVRFIQFGPVEQNSRGWQLQFWPDRKNLVGSKVRGWLKAAEAPDAQDIASDSVAIQGFPALEYLLYDDAMDEQALSDTGACSLMQAITTHLADTTSALHRDWQAFGEHYLDTADYTETTLASAIQALEILEDKRLGEPMGLKGAPANGYLAEAWRSGQTVRLVESSLEGLRTGFLPGLTALLRESDALPLAEAFRDQLDKTLVQASELPPGLVPSLEDEEAFRGLQSLYLDISQLRHLLGNEIAGELGLVRGFNSSDGD
;
A
#
# COMPACT_ATOMS: atom_id res chain seq x y z
N MET A 1 27.61 -82.72 -49.41
CA MET A 1 27.80 -82.26 -48.05
C MET A 1 27.53 -80.77 -48.07
N ILE A 2 26.39 -80.42 -47.59
CA ILE A 2 25.77 -79.08 -47.71
C ILE A 2 25.94 -78.34 -46.39
N ALA A 3 26.70 -77.25 -46.37
CA ALA A 3 26.89 -76.41 -45.20
C ALA A 3 25.79 -75.28 -45.20
N SER A 4 24.95 -75.24 -44.17
CA SER A 4 23.88 -74.31 -43.97
C SER A 4 24.42 -73.07 -43.28
N LEU A 5 24.31 -71.87 -43.96
CA LEU A 5 24.59 -70.53 -43.35
C LEU A 5 23.33 -70.05 -42.65
N ARG A 6 23.40 -69.83 -41.36
CA ARG A 6 22.39 -69.17 -40.61
C ARG A 6 22.68 -67.65 -40.59
N HIS A 7 21.79 -66.84 -41.16
CA HIS A 7 21.80 -65.36 -41.04
C HIS A 7 21.21 -64.95 -39.67
N LEU A 8 22.05 -64.31 -38.91
CA LEU A 8 21.64 -63.68 -37.65
C LEU A 8 21.25 -62.22 -37.97
N SER A 9 19.95 -61.91 -37.95
CA SER A 9 19.44 -60.53 -38.11
C SER A 9 19.51 -59.82 -36.76
N LEU A 10 20.41 -58.85 -36.63
CA LEU A 10 20.45 -57.92 -35.52
C LEU A 10 19.40 -56.81 -35.73
N LEU A 11 18.36 -56.83 -34.92
CA LEU A 11 17.36 -55.76 -34.83
C LEU A 11 17.94 -54.64 -33.95
N ALA A 12 18.35 -53.51 -34.52
CA ALA A 12 18.75 -52.31 -33.80
C ALA A 12 17.50 -51.53 -33.37
N CYS A 13 17.15 -51.58 -32.08
CA CYS A 13 16.13 -50.73 -31.50
C CYS A 13 16.73 -49.32 -31.31
N ALA A 14 16.38 -48.38 -32.21
CA ALA A 14 16.68 -46.97 -32.04
C ALA A 14 15.70 -46.38 -31.00
N LEU A 15 16.17 -46.15 -29.78
CA LEU A 15 15.51 -45.37 -28.75
C LEU A 15 15.49 -43.91 -29.20
N LEU A 16 14.37 -43.44 -29.75
CA LEU A 16 14.06 -42.01 -29.93
C LEU A 16 13.90 -41.37 -28.56
N ALA A 17 14.96 -40.76 -28.04
CA ALA A 17 14.88 -39.86 -26.91
C ALA A 17 14.21 -38.57 -27.42
N THR A 18 12.91 -38.40 -27.16
CA THR A 18 12.22 -37.11 -27.29
C THR A 18 12.78 -36.18 -26.20
N PRO A 19 13.32 -35.01 -26.57
CA PRO A 19 13.67 -34.03 -25.55
C PRO A 19 12.37 -33.59 -24.84
N LEU A 20 12.31 -33.81 -23.52
CA LEU A 20 11.35 -33.16 -22.66
C LEU A 20 11.69 -31.67 -22.70
N SER A 21 10.98 -30.90 -23.54
CA SER A 21 10.94 -29.46 -23.43
C SER A 21 10.22 -29.17 -22.11
N PHE A 22 10.99 -28.83 -21.09
CA PHE A 22 10.43 -28.08 -19.96
C PHE A 22 10.06 -26.71 -20.53
N ALA A 23 8.77 -26.53 -20.83
CA ALA A 23 8.22 -25.20 -20.96
C ALA A 23 8.51 -24.51 -19.61
N THR A 24 9.39 -23.55 -19.57
CA THR A 24 9.49 -22.63 -18.46
C THR A 24 8.20 -21.82 -18.53
N ASP A 25 7.20 -22.17 -17.68
CA ASP A 25 6.02 -21.37 -17.50
C ASP A 25 6.50 -19.99 -17.08
N THR A 26 6.47 -19.03 -18.02
CA THR A 26 6.76 -17.64 -17.71
C THR A 26 5.57 -17.13 -16.92
N PRO A 27 5.76 -16.66 -15.67
CA PRO A 27 4.64 -16.22 -14.87
C PRO A 27 3.83 -15.15 -15.61
N VAL A 28 2.53 -15.36 -15.73
CA VAL A 28 1.64 -14.37 -16.34
C VAL A 28 1.63 -13.11 -15.47
N PRO A 29 1.69 -11.90 -16.03
CA PRO A 29 1.77 -10.65 -15.26
C PRO A 29 0.73 -10.53 -14.13
N ARG A 30 -0.53 -10.96 -14.40
CA ARG A 30 -1.59 -10.94 -13.38
C ARG A 30 -1.37 -11.91 -12.22
N GLU A 31 -0.78 -13.09 -12.47
CA GLU A 31 -0.40 -14.03 -11.40
C GLU A 31 0.65 -13.41 -10.47
N MET A 32 1.65 -12.73 -11.05
CA MET A 32 2.67 -12.03 -10.27
C MET A 32 2.08 -10.91 -9.43
N TRP A 33 1.19 -10.07 -9.99
CA TRP A 33 0.51 -9.02 -9.26
C TRP A 33 -0.39 -9.57 -8.15
N HIS A 34 -1.24 -10.57 -8.49
CA HIS A 34 -2.14 -11.16 -7.49
C HIS A 34 -1.37 -11.73 -6.30
N GLY A 35 -0.34 -12.54 -6.56
CA GLY A 35 0.47 -13.15 -5.51
C GLY A 35 1.25 -12.13 -4.67
N ALA A 36 1.83 -11.09 -5.31
CA ALA A 36 2.54 -10.05 -4.59
C ALA A 36 1.61 -9.20 -3.70
N VAL A 37 0.43 -8.83 -4.20
CA VAL A 37 -0.60 -8.10 -3.44
C VAL A 37 -1.17 -8.95 -2.31
N GLU A 38 -1.34 -10.26 -2.52
CA GLU A 38 -1.75 -11.20 -1.47
C GLU A 38 -0.77 -11.18 -0.29
N LEU A 39 0.55 -11.22 -0.59
CA LEU A 39 1.58 -11.13 0.44
C LEU A 39 1.55 -9.77 1.18
N GLN A 40 1.29 -8.67 0.49
CA GLN A 40 1.16 -7.35 1.10
C GLN A 40 -0.08 -7.25 1.99
N TYR A 41 -1.24 -7.80 1.60
CA TYR A 41 -2.42 -7.87 2.46
C TYR A 41 -2.22 -8.81 3.65
N ALA A 42 -1.48 -9.92 3.49
CA ALA A 42 -1.12 -10.79 4.60
C ALA A 42 -0.25 -10.05 5.65
N GLU A 43 0.75 -9.27 5.18
CA GLU A 43 1.58 -8.46 6.09
C GLU A 43 0.77 -7.35 6.78
N LEU A 44 -0.13 -6.68 6.07
CA LEU A 44 -1.04 -5.70 6.66
C LEU A 44 -1.91 -6.33 7.76
N SER A 45 -2.50 -7.50 7.52
CA SER A 45 -3.30 -8.24 8.51
C SER A 45 -2.46 -8.59 9.73
N ALA A 46 -1.28 -9.18 9.54
CA ALA A 46 -0.38 -9.55 10.63
C ALA A 46 0.12 -8.33 11.43
N ALA A 47 0.40 -7.21 10.76
CA ALA A 47 0.81 -5.97 11.42
C ALA A 47 -0.34 -5.35 12.24
N SER A 48 -1.57 -5.41 11.74
CA SER A 48 -2.76 -4.94 12.46
C SER A 48 -3.06 -5.78 13.69
N GLU A 49 -2.88 -7.10 13.66
CA GLU A 49 -2.99 -8.00 14.81
C GLU A 49 -1.91 -7.69 15.87
N ARG A 50 -0.66 -7.39 15.44
CA ARG A 50 0.39 -6.95 16.36
C ARG A 50 0.04 -5.63 17.04
N LEU A 51 -0.50 -4.68 16.30
CA LEU A 51 -0.97 -3.39 16.82
C LEU A 51 -2.09 -3.57 17.85
N GLU A 52 -3.09 -4.40 17.57
CA GLU A 52 -4.17 -4.75 18.52
C GLU A 52 -3.59 -5.33 19.81
N ALA A 53 -2.68 -6.31 19.71
CA ALA A 53 -2.03 -6.90 20.86
C ALA A 53 -1.18 -5.89 21.67
N SER A 54 -0.55 -4.92 21.02
CA SER A 54 0.22 -3.87 21.68
C SER A 54 -0.68 -2.86 22.39
N ALA A 55 -1.80 -2.47 21.79
CA ALA A 55 -2.82 -1.64 22.43
C ALA A 55 -3.38 -2.30 23.70
N ALA A 56 -3.73 -3.59 23.61
CA ALA A 56 -4.22 -4.34 24.78
C ALA A 56 -3.18 -4.40 25.91
N ARG A 57 -1.90 -4.63 25.60
CA ARG A 57 -0.82 -4.67 26.61
C ARG A 57 -0.58 -3.31 27.25
N PHE A 58 -0.51 -2.24 26.48
CA PHE A 58 -0.37 -0.89 27.00
C PHE A 58 -1.50 -0.56 27.96
N CYS A 59 -2.76 -0.85 27.60
CA CYS A 59 -3.91 -0.57 28.43
C CYS A 59 -3.98 -1.41 29.74
N GLN A 60 -3.35 -2.59 29.75
CA GLN A 60 -3.28 -3.41 30.98
C GLN A 60 -2.24 -2.89 31.97
N SER A 61 -1.13 -2.31 31.50
CA SER A 61 -0.02 -1.85 32.32
C SER A 61 0.71 -0.72 31.62
N PRO A 62 0.16 0.50 31.60
CA PRO A 62 0.76 1.63 30.90
C PRO A 62 2.18 1.92 31.41
N ASP A 63 3.14 1.95 30.48
CA ASP A 63 4.49 2.42 30.70
C ASP A 63 5.12 2.93 29.39
N GLU A 64 6.22 3.65 29.47
CA GLU A 64 6.89 4.28 28.31
C GLU A 64 7.37 3.25 27.28
N ALA A 65 7.86 2.07 27.71
CA ALA A 65 8.33 1.03 26.79
C ALA A 65 7.19 0.41 25.99
N LEU A 66 6.03 0.21 26.63
CA LEU A 66 4.82 -0.29 25.97
C LEU A 66 4.20 0.77 25.07
N ARG A 67 4.25 2.06 25.46
CA ARG A 67 3.84 3.18 24.58
C ARG A 67 4.69 3.21 23.33
N GLN A 68 6.02 3.20 23.46
CA GLN A 68 6.92 3.19 22.31
C GLN A 68 6.69 1.98 21.39
N ARG A 69 6.41 0.82 21.98
CA ARG A 69 6.06 -0.38 21.21
C ARG A 69 4.76 -0.20 20.43
N LEU A 70 3.73 0.32 21.06
CA LEU A 70 2.44 0.61 20.45
C LEU A 70 2.58 1.60 19.27
N GLU A 71 3.35 2.66 19.44
CA GLU A 71 3.67 3.63 18.39
C GLU A 71 4.42 2.99 17.21
N ASN A 72 5.39 2.11 17.48
CA ASN A 72 6.12 1.38 16.44
C ASN A 72 5.23 0.38 15.70
N ASP A 73 4.34 -0.33 16.40
CA ASP A 73 3.41 -1.28 15.79
C ASP A 73 2.32 -0.55 14.97
N TRP A 74 1.86 0.64 15.43
CA TRP A 74 0.99 1.52 14.64
C TRP A 74 1.66 1.96 13.34
N LEU A 75 2.92 2.45 13.42
CA LEU A 75 3.66 2.86 12.24
C LEU A 75 3.87 1.70 11.27
N SER A 76 4.24 0.53 11.79
CA SER A 76 4.48 -0.68 10.97
C SER A 76 3.20 -1.12 10.24
N ALA A 77 2.05 -1.12 10.92
CA ALA A 77 0.78 -1.45 10.29
C ALA A 77 0.35 -0.39 9.25
N TYR A 78 0.58 0.88 9.53
CA TYR A 78 0.29 1.95 8.58
C TYR A 78 1.19 1.91 7.35
N GLN A 79 2.48 1.59 7.51
CA GLN A 79 3.40 1.34 6.38
C GLN A 79 2.96 0.15 5.52
N ALA A 80 2.53 -0.95 6.13
CA ALA A 80 1.99 -2.10 5.40
C ALA A 80 0.74 -1.74 4.58
N TRP A 81 -0.16 -0.90 5.13
CA TRP A 81 -1.29 -0.35 4.36
C TRP A 81 -0.81 0.50 3.19
N GLN A 82 0.17 1.38 3.39
CA GLN A 82 0.69 2.23 2.31
C GLN A 82 1.34 1.42 1.19
N ALA A 83 1.98 0.29 1.52
CA ALA A 83 2.61 -0.57 0.53
C ALA A 83 1.59 -1.20 -0.44
N VAL A 84 0.39 -1.55 0.03
CA VAL A 84 -0.65 -2.19 -0.80
C VAL A 84 -1.69 -1.20 -1.34
N ARG A 85 -1.66 0.04 -0.89
CA ARG A 85 -2.67 1.06 -1.20
C ARG A 85 -2.74 1.46 -2.68
N PHE A 86 -1.76 1.08 -3.49
CA PHE A 86 -1.84 1.27 -4.94
C PHE A 86 -2.96 0.43 -5.58
N ILE A 87 -3.48 -0.61 -4.92
CA ILE A 87 -4.67 -1.35 -5.33
C ILE A 87 -5.91 -0.60 -4.85
N GLN A 88 -6.68 -0.08 -5.81
CA GLN A 88 -7.88 0.73 -5.56
C GLN A 88 -9.14 0.12 -6.19
N PHE A 89 -9.14 -1.19 -6.42
CA PHE A 89 -10.23 -1.96 -7.00
C PHE A 89 -10.47 -3.27 -6.25
N GLY A 90 -11.61 -3.92 -6.53
CA GLY A 90 -11.96 -5.22 -5.98
C GLY A 90 -12.32 -5.17 -4.49
N PRO A 91 -11.80 -6.09 -3.65
CA PRO A 91 -12.21 -6.20 -2.25
C PRO A 91 -12.02 -4.94 -1.40
N VAL A 92 -11.06 -4.08 -1.73
CA VAL A 92 -10.80 -2.84 -0.97
C VAL A 92 -11.92 -1.80 -1.11
N GLU A 93 -12.66 -1.82 -2.23
CA GLU A 93 -13.80 -0.92 -2.46
C GLU A 93 -15.05 -1.36 -1.69
N GLN A 94 -15.16 -2.66 -1.42
CA GLN A 94 -16.32 -3.21 -0.74
C GLN A 94 -16.46 -2.59 0.66
N ASN A 95 -17.68 -2.16 0.99
CA ASN A 95 -17.98 -1.51 2.27
C ASN A 95 -17.08 -0.29 2.58
N SER A 96 -16.50 0.34 1.55
CA SER A 96 -15.60 1.48 1.71
C SER A 96 -14.37 1.17 2.58
N ARG A 97 -13.81 -0.04 2.54
CA ARG A 97 -12.69 -0.48 3.40
C ARG A 97 -11.47 0.44 3.32
N GLY A 98 -11.14 0.97 2.13
CA GLY A 98 -10.07 1.94 2.00
C GLY A 98 -10.27 3.18 2.88
N TRP A 99 -11.51 3.67 3.00
CA TRP A 99 -11.87 4.78 3.88
C TRP A 99 -11.92 4.38 5.36
N GLN A 100 -12.30 3.14 5.67
CA GLN A 100 -12.26 2.61 7.04
C GLN A 100 -10.82 2.52 7.55
N LEU A 101 -9.87 2.11 6.70
CA LEU A 101 -8.46 2.05 7.06
C LEU A 101 -7.84 3.45 7.19
N GLN A 102 -8.22 4.38 6.27
CA GLN A 102 -7.61 5.69 6.20
C GLN A 102 -8.58 6.75 5.70
N PHE A 103 -9.20 7.47 6.62
CA PHE A 103 -9.97 8.66 6.30
C PHE A 103 -9.02 9.86 6.09
N TRP A 104 -8.63 10.08 4.84
CA TRP A 104 -7.74 11.17 4.42
C TRP A 104 -8.01 11.55 2.95
N PRO A 105 -7.98 12.87 2.59
CA PRO A 105 -7.64 14.04 3.43
C PRO A 105 -8.76 14.49 4.37
N ASP A 106 -8.42 14.83 5.59
CA ASP A 106 -9.36 15.34 6.60
C ASP A 106 -9.31 16.86 6.73
N ARG A 107 -9.81 17.58 5.73
CA ARG A 107 -9.79 19.05 5.68
C ARG A 107 -10.64 19.74 6.76
N LYS A 108 -11.56 19.00 7.41
CA LYS A 108 -12.51 19.54 8.42
C LYS A 108 -12.21 19.06 9.83
N ASN A 109 -11.10 18.36 10.05
CA ASN A 109 -10.75 17.73 11.31
C ASN A 109 -11.89 16.88 11.91
N LEU A 110 -12.52 16.07 11.04
CA LEU A 110 -13.58 15.15 11.44
C LEU A 110 -13.05 14.03 12.33
N VAL A 111 -11.84 13.55 12.06
CA VAL A 111 -11.13 12.55 12.89
C VAL A 111 -11.03 13.06 14.33
N GLY A 112 -10.42 14.22 14.54
CA GLY A 112 -10.29 14.79 15.89
C GLY A 112 -11.64 15.09 16.55
N SER A 113 -12.64 15.51 15.77
CA SER A 113 -14.00 15.72 16.30
C SER A 113 -14.64 14.41 16.79
N LYS A 114 -14.52 13.33 16.02
CA LYS A 114 -15.07 12.01 16.36
C LYS A 114 -14.35 11.40 17.56
N VAL A 115 -13.01 11.41 17.58
CA VAL A 115 -12.24 10.92 18.73
C VAL A 115 -12.62 11.65 20.01
N ARG A 116 -12.64 12.99 20.01
CA ARG A 116 -13.08 13.77 21.19
C ARG A 116 -14.53 13.50 21.58
N GLY A 117 -15.40 13.14 20.63
CA GLY A 117 -16.78 12.75 20.91
C GLY A 117 -16.81 11.45 21.73
N TRP A 118 -16.10 10.45 21.30
CA TRP A 118 -16.01 9.15 21.98
C TRP A 118 -15.31 9.24 23.33
N LEU A 119 -14.24 10.02 23.46
CA LEU A 119 -13.58 10.26 24.76
C LEU A 119 -14.49 10.91 25.82
N LYS A 120 -15.59 11.53 25.41
CA LYS A 120 -16.60 12.11 26.30
C LYS A 120 -17.85 11.25 26.46
N ALA A 121 -17.93 10.12 25.75
CA ALA A 121 -19.08 9.23 25.82
C ALA A 121 -19.20 8.60 27.22
N ALA A 122 -20.44 8.36 27.67
CA ALA A 122 -20.69 7.75 28.97
C ALA A 122 -20.41 6.23 28.97
N GLU A 123 -20.49 5.62 27.82
CA GLU A 123 -20.28 4.17 27.62
C GLU A 123 -19.02 3.93 26.80
N ALA A 124 -18.24 2.94 27.18
CA ALA A 124 -17.06 2.52 26.45
C ALA A 124 -17.48 1.81 25.13
N PRO A 125 -16.89 2.20 23.97
CA PRO A 125 -17.22 1.55 22.71
C PRO A 125 -16.62 0.13 22.62
N ASP A 126 -17.28 -0.70 21.83
CA ASP A 126 -16.70 -1.94 21.29
C ASP A 126 -16.37 -1.79 19.78
N ALA A 127 -15.80 -2.84 19.17
CA ALA A 127 -15.44 -2.82 17.75
C ALA A 127 -16.66 -2.67 16.82
N GLN A 128 -17.85 -3.14 17.23
CA GLN A 128 -19.09 -3.01 16.45
C GLN A 128 -19.61 -1.57 16.47
N ASP A 129 -19.47 -0.87 17.59
CA ASP A 129 -19.80 0.56 17.69
C ASP A 129 -18.93 1.38 16.72
N ILE A 130 -17.61 1.09 16.70
CA ILE A 130 -16.67 1.72 15.76
C ILE A 130 -17.03 1.38 14.31
N ALA A 131 -17.31 0.14 13.99
CA ALA A 131 -17.70 -0.29 12.64
C ALA A 131 -19.00 0.37 12.15
N SER A 132 -19.90 0.73 13.06
CA SER A 132 -21.21 1.33 12.78
C SER A 132 -21.18 2.86 12.71
N ASP A 133 -20.11 3.50 13.19
CA ASP A 133 -19.95 4.96 13.17
C ASP A 133 -19.26 5.43 11.86
N SER A 134 -18.96 6.69 11.78
CA SER A 134 -18.26 7.31 10.65
C SER A 134 -16.87 6.71 10.42
N VAL A 135 -16.48 6.53 9.17
CA VAL A 135 -15.10 6.14 8.79
C VAL A 135 -14.02 7.05 9.38
N ALA A 136 -14.36 8.27 9.83
CA ALA A 136 -13.42 9.18 10.47
C ALA A 136 -12.97 8.74 11.87
N ILE A 137 -13.66 7.79 12.52
CA ILE A 137 -13.21 7.19 13.80
C ILE A 137 -12.52 5.84 13.59
N GLN A 138 -12.62 5.27 12.40
CA GLN A 138 -12.05 3.99 12.08
C GLN A 138 -10.60 4.14 11.59
N GLY A 139 -9.74 3.20 11.86
CA GLY A 139 -8.43 3.06 11.24
C GLY A 139 -7.31 3.98 11.74
N PHE A 140 -6.27 4.11 10.90
CA PHE A 140 -4.98 4.70 11.26
C PHE A 140 -5.03 6.17 11.71
N PRO A 141 -5.82 7.09 11.07
CA PRO A 141 -5.83 8.49 11.49
C PRO A 141 -6.46 8.72 12.86
N ALA A 142 -7.43 7.90 13.27
CA ALA A 142 -8.03 7.98 14.60
C ALA A 142 -7.05 7.51 15.69
N LEU A 143 -6.28 6.44 15.40
CA LEU A 143 -5.20 5.97 16.27
C LEU A 143 -4.05 6.99 16.32
N GLU A 144 -3.70 7.63 15.20
CA GLU A 144 -2.71 8.72 15.19
C GLU A 144 -3.11 9.85 16.13
N TYR A 145 -4.40 10.25 16.14
CA TYR A 145 -4.89 11.25 17.07
C TYR A 145 -4.67 10.82 18.53
N LEU A 146 -5.03 9.59 18.88
CA LEU A 146 -4.87 9.09 20.26
C LEU A 146 -3.41 9.02 20.69
N LEU A 147 -2.49 8.67 19.77
CA LEU A 147 -1.08 8.46 20.09
C LEU A 147 -0.25 9.76 20.09
N TYR A 148 -0.60 10.74 19.24
CA TYR A 148 0.29 11.85 18.91
C TYR A 148 -0.34 13.25 18.99
N ASP A 149 -1.66 13.38 19.25
CA ASP A 149 -2.24 14.72 19.42
C ASP A 149 -1.80 15.34 20.75
N ASP A 150 -1.47 16.63 20.77
CA ASP A 150 -0.98 17.35 21.96
C ASP A 150 -1.95 17.26 23.15
N ALA A 151 -3.21 16.99 22.93
CA ALA A 151 -4.22 16.78 23.97
C ALA A 151 -4.17 15.39 24.61
N MET A 152 -3.36 14.48 24.08
CA MET A 152 -3.25 13.08 24.49
C MET A 152 -1.88 12.81 25.16
N ASP A 153 -1.67 13.44 26.33
CA ASP A 153 -0.52 13.13 27.15
C ASP A 153 -0.58 11.69 27.71
N GLU A 154 0.46 11.25 28.41
CA GLU A 154 0.55 9.90 28.95
C GLU A 154 -0.63 9.55 29.87
N GLN A 155 -1.09 10.49 30.68
CA GLN A 155 -2.24 10.28 31.59
C GLN A 155 -3.55 10.18 30.80
N ALA A 156 -3.76 11.04 29.82
CA ALA A 156 -4.95 11.02 28.98
C ALA A 156 -5.03 9.75 28.13
N LEU A 157 -3.90 9.29 27.58
CA LEU A 157 -3.85 8.05 26.76
C LEU A 157 -4.08 6.79 27.62
N SER A 158 -3.62 6.78 28.87
CA SER A 158 -3.81 5.65 29.80
C SER A 158 -5.16 5.65 30.55
N ASP A 159 -5.98 6.67 30.33
CA ASP A 159 -7.35 6.70 30.88
C ASP A 159 -8.20 5.55 30.33
N THR A 160 -9.09 5.02 31.16
CA THR A 160 -9.96 3.88 30.81
C THR A 160 -10.78 4.14 29.54
N GLY A 161 -11.28 5.36 29.33
CA GLY A 161 -12.07 5.72 28.15
C GLY A 161 -11.21 5.73 26.88
N ALA A 162 -10.00 6.31 26.96
CA ALA A 162 -9.04 6.31 25.84
C ALA A 162 -8.58 4.88 25.49
N CYS A 163 -8.27 4.08 26.49
CA CYS A 163 -7.92 2.68 26.32
C CYS A 163 -9.03 1.86 25.67
N SER A 164 -10.29 2.01 26.13
CA SER A 164 -11.42 1.31 25.53
C SER A 164 -11.62 1.71 24.07
N LEU A 165 -11.53 3.00 23.76
CA LEU A 165 -11.64 3.50 22.39
C LEU A 165 -10.49 2.97 21.51
N MET A 166 -9.26 3.02 21.98
CA MET A 166 -8.10 2.50 21.25
C MET A 166 -8.22 1.02 20.97
N GLN A 167 -8.63 0.20 21.94
CA GLN A 167 -8.86 -1.23 21.77
C GLN A 167 -9.97 -1.50 20.75
N ALA A 168 -11.10 -0.79 20.83
CA ALA A 168 -12.19 -0.93 19.88
C ALA A 168 -11.76 -0.60 18.44
N ILE A 169 -10.98 0.48 18.23
CA ILE A 169 -10.47 0.85 16.92
C ILE A 169 -9.45 -0.19 16.41
N THR A 170 -8.53 -0.65 17.25
CA THR A 170 -7.51 -1.63 16.82
C THR A 170 -8.10 -3.00 16.52
N THR A 171 -9.10 -3.45 17.26
CA THR A 171 -9.86 -4.68 16.96
C THR A 171 -10.61 -4.55 15.64
N HIS A 172 -11.35 -3.45 15.41
CA HIS A 172 -12.02 -3.20 14.13
C HIS A 172 -11.03 -3.16 12.95
N LEU A 173 -9.86 -2.55 13.14
CA LEU A 173 -8.81 -2.49 12.13
C LEU A 173 -8.26 -3.89 11.80
N ALA A 174 -7.98 -4.71 12.80
CA ALA A 174 -7.49 -6.09 12.64
C ALA A 174 -8.53 -6.96 11.91
N ASP A 175 -9.81 -6.87 12.27
CA ASP A 175 -10.91 -7.56 11.61
C ASP A 175 -11.04 -7.14 10.14
N THR A 176 -10.98 -5.83 9.86
CA THR A 176 -11.09 -5.27 8.51
C THR A 176 -9.93 -5.72 7.61
N THR A 177 -8.69 -5.67 8.11
CA THR A 177 -7.51 -6.07 7.33
C THR A 177 -7.44 -7.58 7.12
N SER A 178 -7.83 -8.39 8.11
CA SER A 178 -7.95 -9.84 8.00
C SER A 178 -9.04 -10.25 6.99
N ALA A 179 -10.19 -9.56 7.00
CA ALA A 179 -11.23 -9.77 6.00
C ALA A 179 -10.75 -9.37 4.59
N LEU A 180 -10.03 -8.26 4.47
CA LEU A 180 -9.48 -7.81 3.18
C LEU A 180 -8.50 -8.82 2.58
N HIS A 181 -7.61 -9.40 3.38
CA HIS A 181 -6.70 -10.45 2.95
C HIS A 181 -7.45 -11.69 2.45
N ARG A 182 -8.42 -12.21 3.23
CA ARG A 182 -9.23 -13.37 2.81
C ARG A 182 -10.02 -13.12 1.54
N ASP A 183 -10.61 -11.93 1.41
CA ASP A 183 -11.42 -11.59 0.25
C ASP A 183 -10.56 -11.38 -1.00
N TRP A 184 -9.30 -10.89 -0.85
CA TRP A 184 -8.34 -10.84 -1.97
C TRP A 184 -7.97 -12.24 -2.46
N GLN A 185 -7.74 -13.20 -1.55
CA GLN A 185 -7.52 -14.60 -1.92
C GLN A 185 -8.72 -15.16 -2.70
N ALA A 186 -9.93 -14.95 -2.21
CA ALA A 186 -11.15 -15.39 -2.88
C ALA A 186 -11.41 -14.69 -4.23
N PHE A 187 -10.90 -13.47 -4.40
CA PHE A 187 -11.00 -12.69 -5.63
C PHE A 187 -10.05 -13.20 -6.73
N GLY A 188 -9.06 -14.03 -6.40
CA GLY A 188 -7.98 -14.45 -7.29
C GLY A 188 -8.46 -15.11 -8.59
N GLU A 189 -9.38 -16.05 -8.54
CA GLU A 189 -9.93 -16.69 -9.76
C GLU A 189 -10.54 -15.65 -10.70
N HIS A 190 -11.39 -14.76 -10.18
CA HIS A 190 -12.02 -13.72 -10.99
C HIS A 190 -11.00 -12.72 -11.57
N TYR A 191 -9.99 -12.32 -10.76
CA TYR A 191 -8.93 -11.43 -11.21
C TYR A 191 -8.08 -12.05 -12.32
N LEU A 192 -7.75 -13.33 -12.22
CA LEU A 192 -6.91 -14.02 -13.19
C LEU A 192 -7.66 -14.32 -14.50
N ASP A 193 -8.95 -14.66 -14.40
CA ASP A 193 -9.77 -14.99 -15.58
C ASP A 193 -10.24 -13.77 -16.37
N THR A 194 -10.25 -12.57 -15.77
CA THR A 194 -10.74 -11.35 -16.39
C THR A 194 -9.60 -10.51 -16.96
N ALA A 195 -9.50 -10.41 -18.28
CA ALA A 195 -8.40 -9.72 -18.98
C ALA A 195 -8.29 -8.24 -18.61
N ASP A 196 -9.41 -7.56 -18.37
CA ASP A 196 -9.48 -6.12 -18.05
C ASP A 196 -8.71 -5.73 -16.77
N TYR A 197 -8.43 -6.69 -15.88
CA TYR A 197 -7.61 -6.42 -14.68
C TYR A 197 -6.14 -6.13 -14.96
N THR A 198 -5.64 -6.43 -16.15
CA THR A 198 -4.31 -5.93 -16.57
C THR A 198 -4.32 -4.42 -16.69
N GLU A 199 -5.28 -3.86 -17.42
CA GLU A 199 -5.45 -2.39 -17.56
C GLU A 199 -5.85 -1.75 -16.23
N THR A 200 -6.76 -2.35 -15.48
CA THR A 200 -7.19 -1.87 -14.15
C THR A 200 -6.02 -1.77 -13.17
N THR A 201 -5.12 -2.74 -13.15
CA THR A 201 -3.95 -2.73 -12.27
C THR A 201 -2.96 -1.61 -12.66
N LEU A 202 -2.73 -1.42 -13.96
CA LEU A 202 -1.90 -0.32 -14.48
C LEU A 202 -2.51 1.04 -14.14
N ALA A 203 -3.81 1.23 -14.40
CA ALA A 203 -4.53 2.47 -14.09
C ALA A 203 -4.49 2.78 -12.58
N SER A 204 -4.65 1.77 -11.74
CA SER A 204 -4.59 1.90 -10.29
C SER A 204 -3.19 2.34 -9.79
N ALA A 205 -2.12 1.82 -10.38
CA ALA A 205 -0.75 2.24 -10.06
C ALA A 205 -0.45 3.66 -10.56
N ILE A 206 -0.95 4.05 -11.74
CA ILE A 206 -0.85 5.44 -12.23
C ILE A 206 -1.56 6.40 -11.29
N GLN A 207 -2.78 6.08 -10.87
CA GLN A 207 -3.54 6.90 -9.92
C GLN A 207 -2.84 6.99 -8.55
N ALA A 208 -2.21 5.92 -8.09
CA ALA A 208 -1.43 5.95 -6.85
C ALA A 208 -0.26 6.95 -6.95
N LEU A 209 0.46 6.98 -8.07
CA LEU A 209 1.52 7.97 -8.31
C LEU A 209 0.96 9.40 -8.41
N GLU A 210 -0.20 9.61 -9.01
CA GLU A 210 -0.89 10.92 -9.03
C GLU A 210 -1.25 11.39 -7.62
N ILE A 211 -1.77 10.50 -6.78
CA ILE A 211 -2.08 10.80 -5.38
C ILE A 211 -0.81 11.16 -4.60
N LEU A 212 0.28 10.41 -4.80
CA LEU A 212 1.57 10.70 -4.17
C LEU A 212 2.08 12.10 -4.56
N GLU A 213 2.11 12.40 -5.86
CA GLU A 213 2.56 13.67 -6.39
C GLU A 213 1.65 14.84 -5.97
N ASP A 214 0.36 14.74 -6.28
CA ASP A 214 -0.55 15.88 -6.19
C ASP A 214 -1.07 16.10 -4.78
N LYS A 215 -1.53 15.03 -4.12
CA LYS A 215 -2.25 15.14 -2.86
C LYS A 215 -1.35 15.02 -1.64
N ARG A 216 -0.37 14.08 -1.67
CA ARG A 216 0.44 13.80 -0.48
C ARG A 216 1.63 14.74 -0.34
N LEU A 217 2.20 15.22 -1.45
CA LEU A 217 3.30 16.18 -1.47
C LEU A 217 2.87 17.55 -2.02
N GLY A 218 2.29 17.60 -3.21
CA GLY A 218 2.03 18.84 -3.92
C GLY A 218 1.11 19.82 -3.20
N GLU A 219 -0.03 19.38 -2.68
CA GLU A 219 -0.96 20.23 -1.93
C GLU A 219 -0.35 20.72 -0.61
N PRO A 220 0.19 19.86 0.29
CA PRO A 220 0.80 20.31 1.54
C PRO A 220 1.99 21.23 1.35
N MET A 221 2.79 21.04 0.29
CA MET A 221 3.94 21.87 -0.05
C MET A 221 3.58 23.19 -0.74
N GLY A 222 2.30 23.41 -1.09
CA GLY A 222 1.88 24.62 -1.80
C GLY A 222 2.21 24.64 -3.30
N LEU A 223 2.52 23.49 -3.91
CA LEU A 223 2.89 23.40 -5.34
C LEU A 223 1.67 23.35 -6.28
N LYS A 224 0.46 23.33 -5.73
CA LYS A 224 -0.81 23.24 -6.48
C LYS A 224 -1.64 24.54 -6.43
N GLY A 225 -0.99 25.68 -6.34
CA GLY A 225 -1.62 27.00 -6.44
C GLY A 225 -2.24 27.56 -5.14
N ALA A 226 -2.18 26.83 -4.04
CA ALA A 226 -2.52 27.28 -2.69
C ALA A 226 -1.24 27.46 -1.85
N PRO A 227 -1.23 28.26 -0.79
CA PRO A 227 -0.10 28.33 0.14
C PRO A 227 0.20 26.96 0.77
N ALA A 228 1.48 26.74 1.11
CA ALA A 228 1.89 25.54 1.85
C ALA A 228 1.10 25.39 3.15
N ASN A 229 0.64 24.16 3.42
CA ASN A 229 -0.12 23.83 4.63
C ASN A 229 0.18 22.39 5.03
N GLY A 230 1.13 22.19 5.94
CA GLY A 230 1.55 20.88 6.41
C GLY A 230 0.45 20.08 7.11
N TYR A 231 -0.60 20.72 7.62
CA TYR A 231 -1.75 20.04 8.24
C TYR A 231 -2.64 19.29 7.22
N LEU A 232 -2.44 19.50 5.92
CA LEU A 232 -3.06 18.69 4.87
C LEU A 232 -2.31 17.39 4.62
N ALA A 233 -1.07 17.27 5.12
CA ALA A 233 -0.27 16.07 4.95
C ALA A 233 -0.87 14.89 5.72
N GLU A 234 -0.70 13.71 5.16
CA GLU A 234 -1.00 12.47 5.84
C GLU A 234 -0.03 12.27 7.02
N ALA A 235 -0.51 11.70 8.12
CA ALA A 235 0.32 11.43 9.30
C ALA A 235 1.14 12.64 9.80
N TRP A 236 0.53 13.82 9.77
CA TRP A 236 1.19 15.06 10.14
C TRP A 236 1.42 15.18 11.66
N ARG A 237 0.55 14.58 12.49
CA ARG A 237 0.70 14.59 13.96
C ARG A 237 1.88 13.76 14.42
N SER A 238 2.02 12.57 13.85
CA SER A 238 3.13 11.65 14.14
C SER A 238 4.45 12.07 13.47
N GLY A 239 4.39 13.01 12.50
CA GLY A 239 5.56 13.40 11.73
C GLY A 239 6.09 12.28 10.81
N GLN A 240 5.23 11.38 10.29
CA GLN A 240 5.65 10.23 9.50
C GLN A 240 5.27 10.32 8.01
N THR A 241 4.91 11.51 7.52
CA THR A 241 4.44 11.70 6.14
C THR A 241 5.39 11.14 5.09
N VAL A 242 6.68 11.51 5.13
CA VAL A 242 7.68 11.09 4.12
C VAL A 242 7.94 9.60 4.22
N ARG A 243 8.00 9.03 5.42
CA ARG A 243 8.15 7.59 5.62
C ARG A 243 6.98 6.79 5.05
N LEU A 244 5.76 7.30 5.12
CA LEU A 244 4.60 6.66 4.49
C LEU A 244 4.61 6.81 2.96
N VAL A 245 5.16 7.91 2.42
CA VAL A 245 5.42 8.05 0.97
C VAL A 245 6.44 7.00 0.52
N GLU A 246 7.55 6.86 1.25
CA GLU A 246 8.56 5.82 1.01
C GLU A 246 7.94 4.42 0.99
N SER A 247 7.08 4.10 1.96
CA SER A 247 6.39 2.80 2.04
C SER A 247 5.48 2.54 0.83
N SER A 248 4.84 3.59 0.27
CA SER A 248 4.04 3.46 -0.95
C SER A 248 4.91 3.18 -2.19
N LEU A 249 6.06 3.81 -2.29
CA LEU A 249 7.03 3.56 -3.37
C LEU A 249 7.61 2.15 -3.25
N GLU A 250 7.95 1.71 -2.04
CA GLU A 250 8.40 0.34 -1.77
C GLU A 250 7.32 -0.70 -2.14
N GLY A 251 6.06 -0.39 -1.86
CA GLY A 251 4.91 -1.20 -2.27
C GLY A 251 4.79 -1.34 -3.79
N LEU A 252 5.04 -0.28 -4.54
CA LEU A 252 5.12 -0.34 -6.01
C LEU A 252 6.31 -1.17 -6.48
N ARG A 253 7.45 -1.08 -5.79
CA ARG A 253 8.66 -1.86 -6.11
C ARG A 253 8.44 -3.36 -5.92
N THR A 254 7.82 -3.74 -4.82
CA THR A 254 7.65 -5.15 -4.44
C THR A 254 6.36 -5.77 -4.97
N GLY A 255 5.27 -5.00 -5.04
CA GLY A 255 3.94 -5.46 -5.43
C GLY A 255 3.62 -5.26 -6.91
N PHE A 256 4.04 -4.14 -7.51
CA PHE A 256 3.64 -3.78 -8.87
C PHE A 256 4.72 -4.08 -9.93
N LEU A 257 5.98 -3.67 -9.70
CA LEU A 257 7.08 -3.77 -10.68
C LEU A 257 7.33 -5.20 -11.21
N PRO A 258 7.24 -6.28 -10.42
CA PRO A 258 7.47 -7.63 -10.96
C PRO A 258 6.52 -8.00 -12.11
N GLY A 259 5.22 -7.79 -11.93
CA GLY A 259 4.22 -8.06 -12.98
C GLY A 259 4.33 -7.09 -14.16
N LEU A 260 4.66 -5.80 -13.91
CA LEU A 260 4.95 -4.83 -14.97
C LEU A 260 6.14 -5.30 -15.83
N THR A 261 7.21 -5.79 -15.20
CA THR A 261 8.38 -6.32 -15.92
C THR A 261 8.02 -7.52 -16.79
N ALA A 262 7.16 -8.42 -16.29
CA ALA A 262 6.69 -9.55 -17.07
C ALA A 262 5.85 -9.09 -18.27
N LEU A 263 4.92 -8.15 -18.07
CA LEU A 263 4.07 -7.59 -19.13
C LEU A 263 4.89 -6.90 -20.24
N LEU A 264 5.87 -6.08 -19.86
CA LEU A 264 6.71 -5.38 -20.84
C LEU A 264 7.69 -6.31 -21.57
N ARG A 265 8.06 -7.44 -20.95
CA ARG A 265 8.83 -8.48 -21.63
C ARG A 265 7.99 -9.17 -22.71
N GLU A 266 6.72 -9.44 -22.47
CA GLU A 266 5.79 -10.01 -23.45
C GLU A 266 5.57 -9.06 -24.64
N SER A 267 5.71 -7.76 -24.43
CA SER A 267 5.53 -6.71 -25.44
C SER A 267 6.86 -6.25 -26.10
N ASP A 268 7.98 -6.97 -25.89
CA ASP A 268 9.32 -6.59 -26.35
C ASP A 268 9.79 -5.19 -25.88
N ALA A 269 9.21 -4.66 -24.83
CA ALA A 269 9.46 -3.31 -24.27
C ALA A 269 10.23 -3.35 -22.92
N LEU A 270 11.03 -4.35 -22.66
CA LEU A 270 11.79 -4.54 -21.40
C LEU A 270 12.62 -3.29 -20.98
N PRO A 271 13.25 -2.51 -21.89
CA PRO A 271 13.95 -1.29 -21.49
C PRO A 271 13.10 -0.26 -20.74
N LEU A 272 11.77 -0.22 -20.97
CA LEU A 272 10.88 0.66 -20.21
C LEU A 272 10.68 0.17 -18.77
N ALA A 273 10.64 -1.16 -18.54
CA ALA A 273 10.59 -1.72 -17.20
C ALA A 273 11.88 -1.41 -16.42
N GLU A 274 13.03 -1.47 -17.10
CA GLU A 274 14.34 -1.11 -16.52
C GLU A 274 14.39 0.37 -16.16
N ALA A 275 13.95 1.25 -17.05
CA ALA A 275 13.89 2.70 -16.80
C ALA A 275 12.96 3.03 -15.61
N PHE A 276 11.79 2.38 -15.52
CA PHE A 276 10.88 2.57 -14.39
C PHE A 276 11.48 2.08 -13.07
N ARG A 277 12.11 0.91 -13.07
CA ARG A 277 12.82 0.37 -11.89
C ARG A 277 13.92 1.33 -11.43
N ASP A 278 14.80 1.77 -12.34
CA ASP A 278 15.95 2.60 -12.00
C ASP A 278 15.49 3.96 -11.43
N GLN A 279 14.42 4.56 -12.00
CA GLN A 279 13.82 5.77 -11.45
C GLN A 279 13.17 5.50 -10.09
N LEU A 280 12.50 4.38 -9.89
CA LEU A 280 11.87 4.01 -8.62
C LEU A 280 12.93 3.81 -7.52
N ASP A 281 14.01 3.10 -7.80
CA ASP A 281 15.12 2.90 -6.88
C ASP A 281 15.79 4.23 -6.50
N LYS A 282 16.00 5.12 -7.48
CA LYS A 282 16.50 6.50 -7.24
C LYS A 282 15.56 7.28 -6.32
N THR A 283 14.25 7.21 -6.57
CA THR A 283 13.23 7.92 -5.79
C THR A 283 13.18 7.41 -4.36
N LEU A 284 13.33 6.10 -4.15
CA LEU A 284 13.40 5.48 -2.82
C LEU A 284 14.64 5.93 -2.04
N VAL A 285 15.81 5.98 -2.69
CA VAL A 285 17.04 6.53 -2.07
C VAL A 285 16.80 7.98 -1.63
N GLN A 286 16.26 8.83 -2.51
CA GLN A 286 15.94 10.22 -2.18
C GLN A 286 14.97 10.32 -0.99
N ALA A 287 13.91 9.50 -0.94
CA ALA A 287 12.94 9.50 0.15
C ALA A 287 13.58 9.09 1.49
N SER A 288 14.46 8.07 1.48
CA SER A 288 15.13 7.55 2.69
C SER A 288 16.11 8.54 3.34
N GLU A 289 16.64 9.49 2.59
CA GLU A 289 17.57 10.52 3.06
C GLU A 289 16.86 11.73 3.69
N LEU A 290 15.54 11.85 3.51
CA LEU A 290 14.75 12.97 4.02
C LEU A 290 14.28 12.76 5.46
N PRO A 291 14.08 13.84 6.24
CA PRO A 291 13.37 13.77 7.51
C PRO A 291 11.99 13.13 7.34
N PRO A 292 11.52 12.32 8.30
CA PRO A 292 10.26 11.58 8.17
C PRO A 292 9.01 12.49 8.15
N GLY A 293 9.11 13.69 8.76
CA GLY A 293 7.99 14.63 8.90
C GLY A 293 8.00 15.72 7.82
N LEU A 294 6.86 15.96 7.20
CA LEU A 294 6.72 17.02 6.20
C LEU A 294 6.61 18.40 6.87
N VAL A 295 5.85 18.53 7.97
CA VAL A 295 5.59 19.84 8.62
C VAL A 295 6.88 20.59 8.98
N PRO A 296 7.84 20.02 9.72
CA PRO A 296 9.10 20.71 10.03
C PRO A 296 9.95 20.96 8.77
N SER A 297 9.86 20.10 7.77
CA SER A 297 10.61 20.25 6.53
C SER A 297 10.13 21.40 5.64
N LEU A 298 8.91 21.92 5.85
CA LEU A 298 8.43 23.13 5.14
C LEU A 298 9.13 24.41 5.60
N GLU A 299 9.68 24.42 6.82
CA GLU A 299 10.36 25.58 7.43
C GLU A 299 11.90 25.51 7.28
N ASP A 300 12.43 24.34 6.92
CA ASP A 300 13.87 24.12 6.71
C ASP A 300 14.18 24.15 5.20
N GLU A 301 15.07 25.07 4.77
CA GLU A 301 15.37 25.30 3.37
C GLU A 301 16.01 24.09 2.66
N GLU A 302 16.86 23.33 3.36
CA GLU A 302 17.55 22.16 2.81
C GLU A 302 16.57 20.97 2.70
N ALA A 303 15.80 20.70 3.74
CA ALA A 303 14.76 19.68 3.74
C ALA A 303 13.66 19.98 2.70
N PHE A 304 13.24 21.24 2.57
CA PHE A 304 12.26 21.65 1.56
C PHE A 304 12.75 21.42 0.13
N ARG A 305 14.03 21.73 -0.17
CA ARG A 305 14.63 21.41 -1.47
C ARG A 305 14.67 19.91 -1.73
N GLY A 306 14.96 19.12 -0.68
CA GLY A 306 14.88 17.66 -0.77
C GLY A 306 13.48 17.14 -1.08
N LEU A 307 12.45 17.70 -0.44
CA LEU A 307 11.03 17.40 -0.75
C LEU A 307 10.65 17.78 -2.18
N GLN A 308 11.15 18.92 -2.70
CA GLN A 308 10.94 19.31 -4.09
C GLN A 308 11.59 18.31 -5.07
N SER A 309 12.79 17.81 -4.75
CA SER A 309 13.44 16.76 -5.54
C SER A 309 12.62 15.48 -5.53
N LEU A 310 12.15 15.05 -4.37
CA LEU A 310 11.28 13.87 -4.24
C LEU A 310 9.97 14.01 -5.05
N TYR A 311 9.35 15.20 -4.99
CA TYR A 311 8.17 15.53 -5.80
C TYR A 311 8.45 15.38 -7.30
N LEU A 312 9.57 15.89 -7.79
CA LEU A 312 9.96 15.77 -9.20
C LEU A 312 10.29 14.34 -9.60
N ASP A 313 10.93 13.57 -8.74
CA ASP A 313 11.23 12.16 -8.99
C ASP A 313 9.95 11.31 -9.08
N ILE A 314 8.95 11.57 -8.24
CA ILE A 314 7.62 10.93 -8.34
C ILE A 314 6.88 11.38 -9.61
N SER A 315 6.99 12.65 -10.00
CA SER A 315 6.43 13.16 -11.26
C SER A 315 7.03 12.43 -12.48
N GLN A 316 8.33 12.12 -12.45
CA GLN A 316 8.99 11.33 -13.48
C GLN A 316 8.48 9.89 -13.52
N LEU A 317 8.29 9.23 -12.37
CA LEU A 317 7.69 7.90 -12.29
C LEU A 317 6.29 7.89 -12.90
N ARG A 318 5.46 8.89 -12.55
CA ARG A 318 4.12 9.03 -13.12
C ARG A 318 4.17 9.24 -14.63
N HIS A 319 5.11 10.05 -15.14
CA HIS A 319 5.28 10.27 -16.57
C HIS A 319 5.69 8.98 -17.30
N LEU A 320 6.68 8.24 -16.77
CA LEU A 320 7.12 6.97 -17.33
C LEU A 320 5.96 5.96 -17.40
N LEU A 321 5.23 5.77 -16.30
CA LEU A 321 4.15 4.79 -16.27
C LEU A 321 2.93 5.25 -17.08
N GLY A 322 2.48 6.48 -16.90
CA GLY A 322 1.22 6.99 -17.45
C GLY A 322 1.31 7.48 -18.90
N ASN A 323 2.50 7.76 -19.43
CA ASN A 323 2.66 8.25 -20.80
C ASN A 323 3.47 7.27 -21.66
N GLU A 324 4.68 6.90 -21.24
CA GLU A 324 5.55 6.09 -22.07
C GLU A 324 5.13 4.62 -22.06
N ILE A 325 5.00 4.02 -20.89
CA ILE A 325 4.61 2.60 -20.75
C ILE A 325 3.17 2.40 -21.17
N ALA A 326 2.23 3.23 -20.72
CA ALA A 326 0.82 3.14 -21.14
C ALA A 326 0.68 3.33 -22.66
N GLY A 327 1.44 4.26 -23.26
CA GLY A 327 1.46 4.45 -24.71
C GLY A 327 2.00 3.25 -25.48
N GLU A 328 3.09 2.63 -25.03
CA GLU A 328 3.68 1.42 -25.62
C GLU A 328 2.69 0.24 -25.56
N LEU A 329 1.97 0.09 -24.45
CA LEU A 329 0.97 -0.96 -24.26
C LEU A 329 -0.36 -0.66 -24.99
N GLY A 330 -0.46 0.47 -25.71
CA GLY A 330 -1.69 0.85 -26.42
C GLY A 330 -2.86 1.20 -25.50
N LEU A 331 -2.59 1.51 -24.23
CA LEU A 331 -3.63 1.91 -23.30
C LEU A 331 -4.07 3.34 -23.60
N VAL A 332 -5.27 3.48 -24.10
CA VAL A 332 -5.90 4.80 -24.30
C VAL A 332 -6.15 5.39 -22.92
N ARG A 333 -5.67 6.62 -22.65
CA ARG A 333 -6.07 7.36 -21.45
C ARG A 333 -7.59 7.43 -21.41
N GLY A 334 -8.21 6.56 -20.64
CA GLY A 334 -9.60 6.69 -20.26
C GLY A 334 -9.76 8.06 -19.59
N PHE A 335 -10.79 8.80 -19.95
CA PHE A 335 -11.18 10.05 -19.29
C PHE A 335 -11.08 9.87 -17.78
N ASN A 336 -10.29 10.72 -17.11
CA ASN A 336 -10.21 10.77 -15.66
C ASN A 336 -11.64 10.88 -15.11
N SER A 337 -12.06 9.93 -14.31
CA SER A 337 -13.31 10.00 -13.55
C SER A 337 -13.34 11.14 -12.51
N SER A 338 -12.29 11.96 -12.46
CA SER A 338 -12.19 13.13 -11.60
C SER A 338 -12.71 14.43 -12.23
N ASP A 339 -13.11 14.42 -13.51
CA ASP A 339 -13.67 15.59 -14.21
C ASP A 339 -15.22 15.60 -14.21
N GLY A 340 -15.84 14.81 -13.35
CA GLY A 340 -17.26 14.81 -13.10
C GLY A 340 -17.64 15.69 -11.93
N ASP A 341 -18.10 16.91 -12.19
CA ASP A 341 -18.82 17.95 -11.43
C ASP A 341 -18.99 17.77 -9.90
#